data_8ac685ce8983ea1a28a26fb1c1c6c379
#
_entry.id   8ac685ce8983ea1a28a26fb1c1c6c379
#
_cell.length_a   1.000
_cell.length_b   1.000
_cell.length_c   1.000
_cell.angle_alpha   90.00
_cell.angle_beta   90.00
_cell.angle_gamma   90.00
#
_symmetry.space_group_name_H-M   'P 1'
#
loop_
_entity.id
_entity.type
_entity.pdbx_description
1 polymer ?
#
loop_
_entity_poly.entity_id
_entity_poly.type
_entity_poly.pdbx_seq_one_letter_code
_entity_poly.pdbx_strand_id
1 'polypeptide(L)'
;GINKIIIVSHSGYEKNVEIGEKVDGVDLIISGDTHYLLGKEFEQFGLVPEKEDYPKKVNSPNGNPVYIAEAWNYSYLLGQMKAKFDKNGVITELIPTPKVLIGDDFFEVKNAEGKAVQLDAKEKNAILNSIKNNKNIAAIKNDPTLAKLLERYQKEKTELGKRTIGKITEEIPGGSDNRVPGPHNKDGSFATTLVAESVLHKLRNTGTGNVDFVIGNAGNVRITLNPGVFTYDLAYSLLPFTSNTVFITDITGAEVKQTLEDAIDYVLNGGSSGAFPYGAGIRYEATKEGTLGTRVKKIEVFDFKANKWVPIDAKKTYMLAVNSYIAKGKDGYTTLGKITSQKRGRDTHLSDTKIFIDYLKEKKEIGKPKSTNVIFKY
;
A
#
# COMPACT_ATOMS: atom_id res chain seq x y z
N GLY A 1 -11.07 -38.79 2.91
CA GLY A 1 -10.32 -37.60 3.31
C GLY A 1 -10.65 -36.43 2.39
N ILE A 2 -10.20 -35.23 2.71
CA ILE A 2 -10.30 -34.03 1.84
C ILE A 2 -9.23 -34.17 0.77
N ASN A 3 -9.62 -34.04 -0.50
CA ASN A 3 -8.71 -34.16 -1.66
C ASN A 3 -8.86 -33.01 -2.66
N LYS A 4 -9.53 -31.90 -2.26
CA LYS A 4 -9.59 -30.66 -3.05
C LYS A 4 -9.32 -29.50 -2.09
N ILE A 5 -8.21 -28.82 -2.29
CA ILE A 5 -7.72 -27.76 -1.38
C ILE A 5 -7.56 -26.45 -2.16
N ILE A 6 -8.33 -25.47 -1.77
CA ILE A 6 -8.25 -24.10 -2.29
C ILE A 6 -7.74 -23.20 -1.16
N ILE A 7 -6.63 -22.53 -1.40
CA ILE A 7 -6.06 -21.55 -0.47
C ILE A 7 -6.53 -20.15 -0.88
N VAL A 8 -7.01 -19.36 0.08
CA VAL A 8 -7.20 -17.92 -0.07
C VAL A 8 -6.11 -17.23 0.74
N SER A 9 -5.23 -16.49 0.08
CA SER A 9 -3.97 -16.02 0.66
C SER A 9 -3.74 -14.54 0.41
N HIS A 10 -3.24 -13.83 1.40
CA HIS A 10 -2.76 -12.45 1.31
C HIS A 10 -1.25 -12.37 1.59
N SER A 11 -0.49 -13.31 1.01
CA SER A 11 0.97 -13.43 1.21
C SER A 11 1.80 -12.93 0.02
N GLY A 12 1.13 -12.37 -0.99
CA GLY A 12 1.75 -11.93 -2.22
C GLY A 12 1.89 -13.03 -3.26
N TYR A 13 1.95 -12.63 -4.53
CA TYR A 13 1.94 -13.52 -5.69
C TYR A 13 3.14 -14.48 -5.70
N GLU A 14 4.37 -13.98 -5.57
CA GLU A 14 5.58 -14.77 -5.62
C GLU A 14 5.61 -15.85 -4.54
N LYS A 15 5.17 -15.48 -3.32
CA LYS A 15 5.09 -16.44 -2.22
C LYS A 15 4.04 -17.52 -2.47
N ASN A 16 2.94 -17.17 -3.09
CA ASN A 16 1.90 -18.12 -3.46
C ASN A 16 2.34 -19.06 -4.60
N VAL A 17 3.15 -18.57 -5.53
CA VAL A 17 3.82 -19.42 -6.54
C VAL A 17 4.76 -20.42 -5.85
N GLU A 18 5.61 -19.96 -4.93
CA GLU A 18 6.51 -20.81 -4.14
C GLU A 18 5.75 -21.89 -3.35
N ILE A 19 4.61 -21.57 -2.75
CA ILE A 19 3.75 -22.53 -2.05
C ILE A 19 3.24 -23.59 -3.04
N GLY A 20 2.76 -23.19 -4.21
CA GLY A 20 2.29 -24.11 -5.24
C GLY A 20 3.36 -25.07 -5.74
N GLU A 21 4.62 -24.62 -5.81
CA GLU A 21 5.76 -25.44 -6.25
C GLU A 21 6.32 -26.35 -5.16
N LYS A 22 6.15 -26.02 -3.88
CA LYS A 22 6.80 -26.72 -2.75
C LYS A 22 5.88 -27.54 -1.87
N VAL A 23 4.55 -27.37 -1.98
CA VAL A 23 3.57 -28.02 -1.11
C VAL A 23 2.65 -28.92 -1.91
N ASP A 24 2.57 -30.19 -1.51
CA ASP A 24 1.65 -31.16 -2.11
C ASP A 24 0.21 -31.00 -1.60
N GLY A 25 -0.76 -31.40 -2.44
CA GLY A 25 -2.17 -31.46 -2.10
C GLY A 25 -2.92 -30.14 -2.26
N VAL A 26 -2.26 -29.07 -2.68
CA VAL A 26 -2.90 -27.80 -3.03
C VAL A 26 -3.28 -27.82 -4.50
N ASP A 27 -4.50 -27.37 -4.84
CA ASP A 27 -5.01 -27.36 -6.22
C ASP A 27 -5.10 -25.96 -6.80
N LEU A 28 -5.53 -24.99 -5.97
CA LEU A 28 -5.76 -23.61 -6.38
C LEU A 28 -5.39 -22.65 -5.27
N ILE A 29 -4.73 -21.54 -5.61
CA ILE A 29 -4.44 -20.45 -4.69
C ILE A 29 -5.06 -19.18 -5.24
N ILE A 30 -6.00 -18.61 -4.47
CA ILE A 30 -6.51 -17.26 -4.72
C ILE A 30 -5.59 -16.29 -3.98
N SER A 31 -4.75 -15.63 -4.74
CA SER A 31 -3.72 -14.71 -4.27
C SER A 31 -4.26 -13.30 -4.11
N GLY A 32 -3.64 -12.52 -3.24
CA GLY A 32 -3.83 -11.09 -3.06
C GLY A 32 -2.56 -10.47 -2.48
N ASP A 33 -2.61 -9.16 -2.16
CA ASP A 33 -1.53 -8.33 -1.60
C ASP A 33 -0.68 -7.61 -2.66
N THR A 34 -0.16 -8.30 -3.67
CA THR A 34 0.74 -7.70 -4.68
C THR A 34 0.05 -6.76 -5.65
N HIS A 35 -1.27 -6.84 -5.78
CA HIS A 35 -2.06 -6.05 -6.72
C HIS A 35 -1.70 -6.29 -8.19
N TYR A 36 -1.18 -7.47 -8.53
CA TYR A 36 -0.80 -7.77 -9.90
C TYR A 36 -2.01 -7.97 -10.81
N LEU A 37 -1.97 -7.34 -11.97
CA LEU A 37 -2.84 -7.68 -13.09
C LEU A 37 -2.22 -8.88 -13.81
N LEU A 38 -2.91 -10.01 -13.77
CA LEU A 38 -2.51 -11.23 -14.47
C LEU A 38 -3.33 -11.38 -15.76
N GLY A 39 -2.68 -11.77 -16.85
CA GLY A 39 -3.33 -12.09 -18.11
C GLY A 39 -3.05 -11.08 -19.23
N LYS A 40 -2.31 -11.54 -20.26
CA LYS A 40 -2.00 -10.74 -21.45
C LYS A 40 -3.24 -10.32 -22.25
N GLU A 41 -4.37 -10.96 -22.06
CA GLU A 41 -5.65 -10.61 -22.65
C GLU A 41 -6.14 -9.21 -22.29
N PHE A 42 -5.60 -8.60 -21.25
CA PHE A 42 -5.97 -7.24 -20.84
C PHE A 42 -5.21 -6.14 -21.58
N GLU A 43 -4.14 -6.48 -22.30
CA GLU A 43 -3.42 -5.54 -23.18
C GLU A 43 -4.33 -4.92 -24.26
N GLN A 44 -5.37 -5.67 -24.70
CA GLN A 44 -6.36 -5.16 -25.66
C GLN A 44 -7.13 -3.93 -25.15
N PHE A 45 -7.11 -3.67 -23.82
CA PHE A 45 -7.73 -2.51 -23.19
C PHE A 45 -6.72 -1.41 -22.85
N GLY A 46 -5.46 -1.53 -23.30
CA GLY A 46 -4.39 -0.59 -22.98
C GLY A 46 -3.84 -0.76 -21.54
N LEU A 47 -4.18 -1.86 -20.87
CA LEU A 47 -3.63 -2.19 -19.55
C LEU A 47 -2.30 -2.92 -19.72
N VAL A 48 -1.42 -2.80 -18.73
CA VAL A 48 -0.10 -3.45 -18.71
C VAL A 48 -0.08 -4.52 -17.61
N PRO A 49 -0.27 -5.81 -17.97
CA PRO A 49 -0.19 -6.89 -16.99
C PRO A 49 1.23 -7.08 -16.46
N GLU A 50 1.37 -7.31 -15.16
CA GLU A 50 2.65 -7.67 -14.54
C GLU A 50 3.06 -9.11 -14.85
N LYS A 51 2.11 -9.98 -15.20
CA LYS A 51 2.34 -11.37 -15.60
C LYS A 51 1.43 -11.78 -16.75
N GLU A 52 1.95 -12.58 -17.68
CA GLU A 52 1.22 -12.95 -18.90
C GLU A 52 0.06 -13.94 -18.68
N ASP A 53 0.20 -14.83 -17.70
CA ASP A 53 -0.74 -15.95 -17.49
C ASP A 53 -1.78 -15.62 -16.42
N TYR A 54 -3.07 -15.83 -16.73
CA TYR A 54 -4.14 -15.88 -15.75
C TYR A 54 -4.96 -17.18 -15.88
N PRO A 55 -5.00 -18.06 -14.86
CA PRO A 55 -4.09 -18.08 -13.70
C PRO A 55 -2.71 -18.62 -14.08
N LYS A 56 -1.71 -18.38 -13.24
CA LYS A 56 -0.41 -19.02 -13.35
C LYS A 56 -0.52 -20.50 -12.99
N LYS A 57 -0.02 -21.37 -13.85
CA LYS A 57 0.09 -22.80 -13.57
C LYS A 57 1.52 -23.14 -13.15
N VAL A 58 1.65 -23.91 -12.06
CA VAL A 58 2.88 -24.57 -11.62
C VAL A 58 2.61 -26.04 -11.33
N ASN A 59 3.63 -26.81 -11.03
CA ASN A 59 3.48 -28.19 -10.58
C ASN A 59 4.00 -28.31 -9.14
N SER A 60 3.23 -29.00 -8.29
CA SER A 60 3.66 -29.40 -6.95
C SER A 60 4.76 -30.48 -7.00
N PRO A 61 5.43 -30.82 -5.89
CA PRO A 61 6.49 -31.83 -5.85
C PRO A 61 6.08 -33.19 -6.39
N ASN A 62 4.81 -33.57 -6.22
CA ASN A 62 4.26 -34.82 -6.76
C ASN A 62 3.83 -34.74 -8.24
N GLY A 63 4.07 -33.60 -8.92
CA GLY A 63 3.77 -33.37 -10.33
C GLY A 63 2.34 -32.94 -10.64
N ASN A 64 1.48 -32.79 -9.66
CA ASN A 64 0.11 -32.31 -9.87
C ASN A 64 0.05 -30.81 -10.20
N PRO A 65 -0.86 -30.35 -11.07
CA PRO A 65 -1.00 -28.94 -11.40
C PRO A 65 -1.57 -28.17 -10.22
N VAL A 66 -0.97 -27.01 -9.95
CA VAL A 66 -1.46 -26.01 -9.01
C VAL A 66 -1.65 -24.70 -9.76
N TYR A 67 -2.76 -24.02 -9.53
CA TYR A 67 -3.07 -22.76 -10.20
C TYR A 67 -3.10 -21.60 -9.21
N ILE A 68 -2.44 -20.49 -9.56
CA ILE A 68 -2.38 -19.27 -8.76
C ILE A 68 -3.07 -18.14 -9.53
N ALA A 69 -4.13 -17.56 -8.96
CA ALA A 69 -4.89 -16.47 -9.55
C ALA A 69 -4.91 -15.25 -8.63
N GLU A 70 -4.62 -14.09 -9.17
CA GLU A 70 -4.77 -12.80 -8.51
C GLU A 70 -5.62 -11.87 -9.37
N ALA A 71 -6.64 -11.26 -8.78
CA ALA A 71 -7.62 -10.45 -9.50
C ALA A 71 -7.34 -8.95 -9.36
N TRP A 72 -6.10 -8.54 -9.67
CA TRP A 72 -5.65 -7.16 -9.65
C TRP A 72 -5.92 -6.48 -8.29
N ASN A 73 -6.55 -5.28 -8.31
CA ASN A 73 -6.81 -4.49 -7.11
C ASN A 73 -8.19 -3.83 -7.13
N TYR A 74 -8.64 -3.31 -5.98
CA TYR A 74 -9.80 -2.43 -5.79
C TYR A 74 -11.10 -2.90 -6.48
N SER A 75 -11.28 -4.21 -6.67
CA SER A 75 -12.42 -4.82 -7.38
C SER A 75 -12.55 -4.42 -8.86
N TYR A 76 -11.48 -3.98 -9.51
CA TYR A 76 -11.49 -3.68 -10.94
C TYR A 76 -11.59 -4.94 -11.81
N LEU A 77 -11.13 -6.08 -11.28
CA LEU A 77 -11.19 -7.36 -11.97
C LEU A 77 -12.04 -8.37 -11.18
N LEU A 78 -12.93 -9.08 -11.88
CA LEU A 78 -13.60 -10.27 -11.37
C LEU A 78 -12.88 -11.50 -11.90
N GLY A 79 -12.22 -12.25 -11.01
CA GLY A 79 -11.64 -13.54 -11.32
C GLY A 79 -12.69 -14.64 -11.27
N GLN A 80 -13.06 -15.20 -12.42
CA GLN A 80 -13.96 -16.34 -12.50
C GLN A 80 -13.22 -17.53 -13.13
N MET A 81 -13.34 -18.71 -12.51
CA MET A 81 -12.73 -19.93 -13.01
C MET A 81 -13.68 -21.11 -12.85
N LYS A 82 -13.68 -22.01 -13.84
CA LYS A 82 -14.42 -23.27 -13.79
C LYS A 82 -13.40 -24.42 -13.82
N ALA A 83 -13.31 -25.17 -12.72
CA ALA A 83 -12.39 -26.29 -12.58
C ALA A 83 -13.13 -27.63 -12.62
N LYS A 84 -12.55 -28.60 -13.33
CA LYS A 84 -12.96 -30.01 -13.26
C LYS A 84 -11.88 -30.80 -12.53
N PHE A 85 -12.30 -31.64 -11.62
CA PHE A 85 -11.44 -32.51 -10.84
C PHE A 85 -11.67 -33.98 -11.22
N ASP A 86 -10.65 -34.78 -11.17
CA ASP A 86 -10.77 -36.23 -11.23
C ASP A 86 -11.19 -36.84 -9.88
N LYS A 87 -11.29 -38.17 -9.81
CA LYS A 87 -11.65 -38.90 -8.59
C LYS A 87 -10.62 -38.76 -7.46
N ASN A 88 -9.39 -38.43 -7.79
CA ASN A 88 -8.30 -38.24 -6.83
C ASN A 88 -8.19 -36.78 -6.34
N GLY A 89 -8.96 -35.86 -6.92
CA GLY A 89 -8.97 -34.46 -6.57
C GLY A 89 -8.02 -33.60 -7.42
N VAL A 90 -7.41 -34.15 -8.48
CA VAL A 90 -6.50 -33.41 -9.36
C VAL A 90 -7.31 -32.60 -10.39
N ILE A 91 -6.95 -31.34 -10.61
CA ILE A 91 -7.56 -30.50 -11.64
C ILE A 91 -7.16 -31.02 -13.02
N THR A 92 -8.14 -31.50 -13.80
CA THR A 92 -7.96 -31.99 -15.16
C THR A 92 -8.28 -30.97 -16.24
N GLU A 93 -9.11 -29.99 -15.92
CA GLU A 93 -9.46 -28.88 -16.80
C GLU A 93 -9.73 -27.63 -15.98
N LEU A 94 -9.19 -26.48 -16.41
CA LEU A 94 -9.47 -25.19 -15.82
C LEU A 94 -9.80 -24.18 -16.94
N ILE A 95 -10.98 -23.57 -16.85
CA ILE A 95 -11.45 -22.54 -17.80
C ILE A 95 -11.51 -21.21 -17.05
N PRO A 96 -10.51 -20.33 -17.21
CA PRO A 96 -10.53 -19.00 -16.63
C PRO A 96 -11.35 -18.05 -17.50
N THR A 97 -12.10 -17.16 -16.86
CA THR A 97 -12.84 -16.08 -17.51
C THR A 97 -12.74 -14.79 -16.72
N PRO A 98 -11.52 -14.26 -16.54
CA PRO A 98 -11.33 -13.00 -15.81
C PRO A 98 -11.94 -11.82 -16.60
N LYS A 99 -12.57 -10.88 -15.88
CA LYS A 99 -13.24 -9.72 -16.50
C LYS A 99 -12.89 -8.44 -15.77
N VAL A 100 -12.47 -7.44 -16.51
CA VAL A 100 -12.47 -6.06 -16.03
C VAL A 100 -13.93 -5.61 -15.88
N LEU A 101 -14.25 -5.00 -14.75
CA LEU A 101 -15.58 -4.49 -14.45
C LEU A 101 -15.62 -2.98 -14.63
N ILE A 102 -16.59 -2.49 -15.41
CA ILE A 102 -16.88 -1.06 -15.52
C ILE A 102 -18.36 -0.82 -15.19
N GLY A 103 -18.67 0.35 -14.63
CA GLY A 103 -20.07 0.79 -14.50
C GLY A 103 -20.64 1.09 -15.88
N ASP A 104 -21.96 1.04 -16.04
CA ASP A 104 -22.62 1.47 -17.27
C ASP A 104 -23.07 2.95 -17.20
N ASP A 105 -22.75 3.64 -16.14
CA ASP A 105 -23.13 5.02 -15.83
C ASP A 105 -22.05 6.06 -16.13
N PHE A 106 -20.92 5.64 -16.78
CA PHE A 106 -19.87 6.57 -17.17
C PHE A 106 -20.39 7.60 -18.20
N PHE A 107 -19.89 8.82 -18.10
CA PHE A 107 -20.28 9.94 -18.96
C PHE A 107 -19.10 10.73 -19.53
N GLU A 108 -17.88 10.36 -19.15
CA GLU A 108 -16.65 10.95 -19.67
C GLU A 108 -15.58 9.89 -19.92
N VAL A 109 -14.67 10.20 -20.82
CA VAL A 109 -13.44 9.43 -21.10
C VAL A 109 -12.25 10.38 -21.12
N LYS A 110 -11.04 9.85 -20.96
CA LYS A 110 -9.82 10.62 -21.22
C LYS A 110 -9.40 10.43 -22.67
N ASN A 111 -9.12 11.54 -23.37
CA ASN A 111 -8.53 11.49 -24.69
C ASN A 111 -7.03 11.13 -24.65
N ALA A 112 -6.37 11.09 -25.80
CA ALA A 112 -4.96 10.75 -25.92
C ALA A 112 -4.02 11.68 -25.10
N GLU A 113 -4.44 12.94 -24.91
CA GLU A 113 -3.72 13.93 -24.08
C GLU A 113 -4.08 13.87 -22.59
N GLY A 114 -4.89 12.88 -22.17
CA GLY A 114 -5.32 12.70 -20.78
C GLY A 114 -6.39 13.68 -20.29
N LYS A 115 -6.98 14.49 -21.19
CA LYS A 115 -8.06 15.43 -20.85
C LYS A 115 -9.41 14.73 -20.85
N ALA A 116 -10.23 15.04 -19.85
CA ALA A 116 -11.60 14.55 -19.78
C ALA A 116 -12.44 15.09 -20.96
N VAL A 117 -13.11 14.19 -21.66
CA VAL A 117 -14.04 14.50 -22.75
C VAL A 117 -15.39 13.91 -22.39
N GLN A 118 -16.43 14.76 -22.43
CA GLN A 118 -17.80 14.33 -22.18
C GLN A 118 -18.31 13.51 -23.36
N LEU A 119 -18.99 12.42 -23.06
CA LEU A 119 -19.61 11.54 -24.04
C LEU A 119 -21.07 11.90 -24.28
N ASP A 120 -21.48 11.95 -25.50
CA ASP A 120 -22.92 11.93 -25.84
C ASP A 120 -23.50 10.50 -25.74
N ALA A 121 -24.82 10.38 -25.82
CA ALA A 121 -25.50 9.09 -25.72
C ALA A 121 -25.12 8.11 -26.83
N LYS A 122 -24.80 8.60 -28.02
CA LYS A 122 -24.41 7.80 -29.19
C LYS A 122 -23.03 7.22 -29.00
N GLU A 123 -22.08 8.04 -28.55
CA GLU A 123 -20.71 7.63 -28.25
C GLU A 123 -20.68 6.61 -27.11
N LYS A 124 -21.39 6.88 -26.02
CA LYS A 124 -21.53 5.93 -24.91
C LYS A 124 -22.10 4.58 -25.37
N ASN A 125 -23.17 4.60 -26.17
CA ASN A 125 -23.76 3.37 -26.70
C ASN A 125 -22.80 2.64 -27.66
N ALA A 126 -22.01 3.35 -28.45
CA ALA A 126 -20.98 2.73 -29.30
C ALA A 126 -19.94 1.97 -28.47
N ILE A 127 -19.44 2.57 -27.37
CA ILE A 127 -18.52 1.92 -26.44
C ILE A 127 -19.17 0.68 -25.81
N LEU A 128 -20.36 0.79 -25.25
CA LEU A 128 -21.07 -0.33 -24.62
C LEU A 128 -21.30 -1.48 -25.62
N ASN A 129 -21.64 -1.17 -26.87
CA ASN A 129 -21.82 -2.17 -27.92
C ASN A 129 -20.49 -2.85 -28.31
N SER A 130 -19.38 -2.13 -28.34
CA SER A 130 -18.06 -2.69 -28.69
C SER A 130 -17.58 -3.73 -27.65
N ILE A 131 -17.94 -3.55 -26.39
CA ILE A 131 -17.52 -4.46 -25.30
C ILE A 131 -18.54 -5.56 -25.00
N LYS A 132 -19.78 -5.45 -25.50
CA LYS A 132 -20.91 -6.33 -25.15
C LYS A 132 -20.60 -7.83 -25.26
N ASN A 133 -19.85 -8.22 -26.29
CA ASN A 133 -19.50 -9.60 -26.58
C ASN A 133 -18.06 -9.95 -26.17
N ASN A 134 -17.33 -9.02 -25.58
CA ASN A 134 -15.98 -9.29 -25.12
C ASN A 134 -16.02 -10.09 -23.83
N LYS A 135 -15.28 -11.20 -23.77
CA LYS A 135 -15.28 -12.11 -22.63
C LYS A 135 -14.46 -11.62 -21.43
N ASN A 136 -13.58 -10.63 -21.65
CA ASN A 136 -12.63 -10.14 -20.64
C ASN A 136 -13.00 -8.76 -20.06
N ILE A 137 -14.13 -8.17 -20.46
CA ILE A 137 -14.67 -6.94 -19.89
C ILE A 137 -16.18 -7.04 -19.75
N ALA A 138 -16.77 -6.43 -18.75
CA ALA A 138 -18.20 -6.34 -18.56
C ALA A 138 -18.61 -4.96 -18.07
N ALA A 139 -19.57 -4.33 -18.76
CA ALA A 139 -20.30 -3.20 -18.21
C ALA A 139 -21.44 -3.73 -17.32
N ILE A 140 -21.45 -3.32 -16.07
CA ILE A 140 -22.41 -3.79 -15.06
C ILE A 140 -23.24 -2.63 -14.51
N LYS A 141 -24.51 -2.92 -14.24
CA LYS A 141 -25.41 -2.01 -13.51
C LYS A 141 -25.27 -2.21 -12.02
N ASN A 142 -25.48 -1.13 -11.29
CA ASN A 142 -25.62 -1.23 -9.85
C ASN A 142 -26.81 -2.11 -9.48
N ASP A 143 -26.60 -3.09 -8.58
CA ASP A 143 -27.69 -3.86 -8.01
C ASP A 143 -28.57 -2.96 -7.13
N PRO A 144 -29.88 -2.79 -7.45
CA PRO A 144 -30.72 -1.86 -6.73
C PRO A 144 -30.96 -2.25 -5.26
N THR A 145 -30.91 -3.54 -4.94
CA THR A 145 -31.09 -4.04 -3.58
C THR A 145 -29.88 -3.69 -2.73
N LEU A 146 -28.66 -3.92 -3.26
CA LEU A 146 -27.41 -3.57 -2.60
C LEU A 146 -27.23 -2.05 -2.53
N ALA A 147 -27.59 -1.32 -3.58
CA ALA A 147 -27.55 0.15 -3.58
C ALA A 147 -28.44 0.72 -2.45
N LYS A 148 -29.66 0.22 -2.30
CA LYS A 148 -30.57 0.63 -1.23
C LYS A 148 -30.04 0.28 0.17
N LEU A 149 -29.43 -0.90 0.33
CA LEU A 149 -28.80 -1.30 1.59
C LEU A 149 -27.68 -0.34 1.99
N LEU A 150 -26.88 0.12 1.01
CA LEU A 150 -25.75 0.99 1.22
C LEU A 150 -26.12 2.49 1.33
N GLU A 151 -27.32 2.88 0.90
CA GLU A 151 -27.73 4.28 0.79
C GLU A 151 -27.55 5.07 2.10
N ARG A 152 -27.94 4.49 3.23
CA ARG A 152 -27.78 5.12 4.55
C ARG A 152 -26.31 5.40 4.87
N TYR A 153 -25.46 4.41 4.66
CA TYR A 153 -24.02 4.53 4.94
C TYR A 153 -23.35 5.51 3.98
N GLN A 154 -23.75 5.50 2.71
CA GLN A 154 -23.23 6.45 1.71
C GLN A 154 -23.60 7.89 2.06
N LYS A 155 -24.86 8.14 2.52
CA LYS A 155 -25.30 9.46 2.97
C LYS A 155 -24.47 9.95 4.16
N GLU A 156 -24.36 9.13 5.22
CA GLU A 156 -23.57 9.46 6.41
C GLU A 156 -22.08 9.70 6.05
N LYS A 157 -21.49 8.83 5.22
CA LYS A 157 -20.12 8.98 4.71
C LYS A 157 -19.96 10.29 3.94
N THR A 158 -20.89 10.60 3.03
CA THR A 158 -20.82 11.81 2.20
C THR A 158 -20.94 13.08 3.04
N GLU A 159 -21.82 13.12 4.02
CA GLU A 159 -21.99 14.27 4.90
C GLU A 159 -20.77 14.49 5.80
N LEU A 160 -20.21 13.40 6.36
CA LEU A 160 -18.98 13.49 7.15
C LEU A 160 -17.78 13.82 6.24
N GLY A 161 -17.68 13.14 5.10
CA GLY A 161 -16.57 13.29 4.17
C GLY A 161 -16.38 14.70 3.66
N LYS A 162 -17.46 15.43 3.42
CA LYS A 162 -17.45 16.83 2.95
C LYS A 162 -16.99 17.84 4.01
N ARG A 163 -16.97 17.48 5.29
CA ARG A 163 -16.56 18.42 6.35
C ARG A 163 -15.09 18.81 6.16
N THR A 164 -14.86 20.10 6.11
CA THR A 164 -13.52 20.68 5.99
C THR A 164 -12.72 20.45 7.27
N ILE A 165 -11.47 20.05 7.11
CA ILE A 165 -10.48 19.88 8.18
C ILE A 165 -9.52 21.07 8.17
N GLY A 166 -9.07 21.48 6.98
CA GLY A 166 -8.10 22.54 6.76
C GLY A 166 -7.81 22.72 5.28
N LYS A 167 -6.63 23.19 4.93
CA LYS A 167 -6.21 23.46 3.56
C LYS A 167 -4.81 22.96 3.29
N ILE A 168 -4.57 22.43 2.11
CA ILE A 168 -3.24 22.15 1.56
C ILE A 168 -2.85 23.30 0.65
N THR A 169 -1.68 23.91 0.87
CA THR A 169 -1.28 25.13 0.16
C THR A 169 -0.57 24.88 -1.15
N GLU A 170 0.04 23.70 -1.32
CA GLU A 170 0.76 23.27 -2.51
C GLU A 170 0.70 21.75 -2.66
N GLU A 171 1.07 21.21 -3.84
CA GLU A 171 1.12 19.76 -4.04
C GLU A 171 2.17 19.11 -3.12
N ILE A 172 1.76 18.04 -2.43
CA ILE A 172 2.61 17.23 -1.56
C ILE A 172 2.64 15.80 -2.11
N PRO A 173 3.72 15.40 -2.81
CA PRO A 173 3.84 14.08 -3.43
C PRO A 173 3.71 12.93 -2.42
N GLY A 174 2.90 11.94 -2.77
CA GLY A 174 2.63 10.71 -2.01
C GLY A 174 2.00 9.65 -2.90
N GLY A 175 1.46 8.58 -2.33
CA GLY A 175 0.82 7.50 -3.09
C GLY A 175 1.82 6.58 -3.78
N SER A 176 1.32 5.68 -4.64
CA SER A 176 2.09 4.60 -5.26
C SER A 176 3.29 5.10 -6.07
N ASP A 177 3.13 6.18 -6.80
CA ASP A 177 4.13 6.68 -7.75
C ASP A 177 5.31 7.40 -7.08
N ASN A 178 5.17 7.71 -5.79
CA ASN A 178 6.15 8.47 -5.02
C ASN A 178 6.77 7.69 -3.85
N ARG A 179 6.61 6.37 -3.80
CA ARG A 179 7.04 5.57 -2.65
C ARG A 179 8.55 5.47 -2.49
N VAL A 180 9.27 5.34 -3.59
CA VAL A 180 10.72 5.16 -3.58
C VAL A 180 11.35 6.32 -4.34
N PRO A 181 12.37 7.01 -3.79
CA PRO A 181 13.11 8.00 -4.57
C PRO A 181 13.76 7.38 -5.81
N GLY A 182 13.70 8.06 -6.93
CA GLY A 182 14.19 7.53 -8.21
C GLY A 182 14.33 8.61 -9.29
N PRO A 183 14.61 8.22 -10.55
CA PRO A 183 14.88 9.16 -11.63
C PRO A 183 13.76 10.17 -11.90
N HIS A 184 12.49 9.75 -11.71
CA HIS A 184 11.30 10.59 -11.96
C HIS A 184 10.85 11.36 -10.71
N ASN A 185 11.22 10.89 -9.52
CA ASN A 185 10.93 11.54 -8.25
C ASN A 185 12.11 11.38 -7.29
N LYS A 186 13.04 12.34 -7.35
CA LYS A 186 14.31 12.28 -6.59
C LYS A 186 14.13 12.27 -5.08
N ASP A 187 13.08 12.92 -4.60
CA ASP A 187 12.85 13.12 -3.16
C ASP A 187 11.93 12.05 -2.56
N GLY A 188 11.14 11.34 -3.36
CA GLY A 188 10.18 10.34 -2.89
C GLY A 188 8.94 10.96 -2.24
N SER A 189 8.45 10.37 -1.13
CA SER A 189 7.16 10.69 -0.53
C SER A 189 7.22 11.78 0.54
N PHE A 190 6.97 13.02 0.16
CA PHE A 190 6.79 14.13 1.10
C PHE A 190 5.56 13.93 2.00
N ALA A 191 4.49 13.33 1.46
CA ALA A 191 3.29 13.07 2.25
C ALA A 191 3.53 12.04 3.37
N THR A 192 4.40 11.04 3.16
CA THR A 192 4.78 10.12 4.24
C THR A 192 5.58 10.81 5.34
N THR A 193 6.50 11.69 4.96
CA THR A 193 7.23 12.53 5.92
C THR A 193 6.27 13.43 6.70
N LEU A 194 5.33 14.08 6.03
CA LEU A 194 4.32 14.92 6.69
C LEU A 194 3.47 14.15 7.69
N VAL A 195 3.05 12.95 7.36
CA VAL A 195 2.33 12.06 8.30
C VAL A 195 3.22 11.72 9.51
N ALA A 196 4.50 11.39 9.28
CA ALA A 196 5.45 11.15 10.37
C ALA A 196 5.65 12.40 11.26
N GLU A 197 5.72 13.61 10.66
CA GLU A 197 5.78 14.88 11.39
C GLU A 197 4.53 15.10 12.25
N SER A 198 3.34 14.79 11.76
CA SER A 198 2.10 14.91 12.53
C SER A 198 2.09 13.97 13.75
N VAL A 199 2.59 12.75 13.60
CA VAL A 199 2.73 11.79 14.70
C VAL A 199 3.75 12.29 15.73
N LEU A 200 4.92 12.74 15.27
CA LEU A 200 5.96 13.29 16.15
C LEU A 200 5.45 14.48 16.95
N HIS A 201 4.78 15.44 16.27
CA HIS A 201 4.15 16.60 16.89
C HIS A 201 3.17 16.19 17.99
N LYS A 202 2.26 15.26 17.68
CA LYS A 202 1.27 14.76 18.64
C LYS A 202 1.92 14.18 19.88
N LEU A 203 2.84 13.24 19.69
CA LEU A 203 3.43 12.49 20.81
C LEU A 203 4.28 13.37 21.73
N ARG A 204 4.98 14.35 21.17
CA ARG A 204 5.80 15.29 21.94
C ARG A 204 4.96 16.33 22.70
N ASN A 205 3.82 16.76 22.16
CA ASN A 205 3.00 17.81 22.76
C ASN A 205 1.97 17.31 23.76
N THR A 206 1.64 16.04 23.76
CA THR A 206 0.61 15.47 24.67
C THR A 206 1.16 14.71 25.86
N GLY A 207 2.50 14.66 26.04
CA GLY A 207 3.12 13.90 27.13
C GLY A 207 2.95 12.37 27.04
N THR A 208 2.44 11.87 25.91
CA THR A 208 2.20 10.43 25.70
C THR A 208 3.52 9.63 25.62
N GLY A 209 4.64 10.32 25.39
CA GLY A 209 6.00 9.77 25.40
C GLY A 209 7.00 10.79 24.85
N ASN A 210 8.21 10.84 25.44
CA ASN A 210 9.33 11.62 24.88
C ASN A 210 9.91 10.90 23.67
N VAL A 211 9.17 10.91 22.53
CA VAL A 211 9.62 10.25 21.30
C VAL A 211 10.72 11.08 20.65
N ASP A 212 11.84 10.43 20.32
CA ASP A 212 12.96 11.07 19.67
C ASP A 212 12.68 11.24 18.17
N PHE A 213 12.09 10.22 17.52
CA PHE A 213 11.76 10.28 16.10
C PHE A 213 10.67 9.27 15.73
N VAL A 214 10.13 9.43 14.53
CA VAL A 214 9.13 8.57 13.91
C VAL A 214 9.68 7.97 12.64
N ILE A 215 9.40 6.71 12.36
CA ILE A 215 9.60 6.06 11.07
C ILE A 215 8.25 5.55 10.58
N GLY A 216 7.88 5.92 9.35
CA GLY A 216 6.69 5.45 8.65
C GLY A 216 7.06 4.79 7.33
N ASN A 217 6.31 3.78 6.92
CA ASN A 217 6.45 3.17 5.61
C ASN A 217 5.61 3.91 4.55
N ALA A 218 6.14 4.05 3.34
CA ALA A 218 5.49 4.78 2.25
C ALA A 218 4.11 4.23 1.89
N GLY A 219 3.91 2.91 2.06
CA GLY A 219 2.66 2.21 1.76
C GLY A 219 1.48 2.61 2.65
N ASN A 220 1.74 3.19 3.82
CA ASN A 220 0.70 3.71 4.69
C ASN A 220 0.00 4.94 4.07
N VAL A 221 0.69 5.69 3.20
CA VAL A 221 0.20 6.90 2.53
C VAL A 221 -0.22 6.58 1.11
N ARG A 222 -1.49 6.74 0.79
CA ARG A 222 -2.10 6.20 -0.42
C ARG A 222 -2.35 7.19 -1.53
N ILE A 223 -2.30 8.51 -1.27
CA ILE A 223 -2.54 9.56 -2.26
C ILE A 223 -1.51 10.68 -2.17
N THR A 224 -1.32 11.40 -3.28
CA THR A 224 -0.72 12.73 -3.32
C THR A 224 -1.75 13.74 -2.77
N LEU A 225 -1.29 14.73 -2.01
CA LEU A 225 -2.14 15.81 -1.54
C LEU A 225 -2.08 16.97 -2.52
N ASN A 226 -3.22 17.30 -3.11
CA ASN A 226 -3.35 18.43 -4.03
C ASN A 226 -3.71 19.72 -3.28
N PRO A 227 -3.29 20.89 -3.77
CA PRO A 227 -3.65 22.16 -3.18
C PRO A 227 -5.17 22.36 -3.15
N GLY A 228 -5.70 22.95 -2.08
CA GLY A 228 -7.12 23.20 -1.90
C GLY A 228 -7.65 22.79 -0.54
N VAL A 229 -8.98 22.78 -0.44
CA VAL A 229 -9.68 22.36 0.79
C VAL A 229 -9.42 20.89 1.06
N PHE A 230 -9.03 20.59 2.29
CA PHE A 230 -8.82 19.22 2.75
C PHE A 230 -9.97 18.78 3.65
N THR A 231 -10.57 17.64 3.34
CA THR A 231 -11.76 17.11 4.00
C THR A 231 -11.50 15.80 4.73
N TYR A 232 -12.49 15.32 5.50
CA TYR A 232 -12.41 13.99 6.12
C TYR A 232 -12.27 12.87 5.08
N ASP A 233 -12.93 12.96 3.93
CA ASP A 233 -12.83 11.96 2.86
C ASP A 233 -11.40 11.86 2.34
N LEU A 234 -10.72 12.99 2.16
CA LEU A 234 -9.31 13.03 1.77
C LEU A 234 -8.40 12.49 2.88
N ALA A 235 -8.71 12.70 4.16
CA ALA A 235 -7.93 12.14 5.26
C ALA A 235 -7.99 10.61 5.28
N TYR A 236 -9.17 10.02 5.09
CA TYR A 236 -9.34 8.57 5.00
C TYR A 236 -8.86 7.99 3.66
N SER A 237 -8.80 8.79 2.61
CA SER A 237 -8.13 8.39 1.37
C SER A 237 -6.61 8.40 1.50
N LEU A 238 -6.06 9.35 2.27
CA LEU A 238 -4.63 9.43 2.56
C LEU A 238 -4.18 8.25 3.44
N LEU A 239 -4.92 7.98 4.52
CA LEU A 239 -4.60 6.96 5.53
C LEU A 239 -5.81 6.03 5.73
N PRO A 240 -6.06 5.09 4.80
CA PRO A 240 -7.28 4.27 4.81
C PRO A 240 -7.24 3.10 5.82
N PHE A 241 -6.09 2.81 6.40
CA PHE A 241 -5.91 1.69 7.32
C PHE A 241 -6.34 2.08 8.74
N THR A 242 -7.65 2.21 8.96
CA THR A 242 -8.24 2.70 10.21
C THR A 242 -7.93 1.85 11.44
N SER A 243 -7.47 0.63 11.25
CA SER A 243 -6.97 -0.26 12.31
C SER A 243 -5.51 0.02 12.70
N ASN A 244 -4.77 0.82 11.91
CA ASN A 244 -3.41 1.19 12.26
C ASN A 244 -3.41 2.17 13.41
N THR A 245 -2.61 1.83 14.43
CA THR A 245 -2.35 2.66 15.60
C THR A 245 -0.88 3.02 15.66
N VAL A 246 -0.53 3.98 16.48
CA VAL A 246 0.87 4.34 16.74
C VAL A 246 1.43 3.44 17.82
N PHE A 247 2.53 2.76 17.53
CA PHE A 247 3.30 1.93 18.44
C PHE A 247 4.59 2.65 18.85
N ILE A 248 4.94 2.66 20.15
CA ILE A 248 6.13 3.29 20.69
C ILE A 248 7.03 2.21 21.29
N THR A 249 8.32 2.27 20.98
CA THR A 249 9.32 1.34 21.52
C THR A 249 10.66 2.03 21.79
N ASP A 250 11.38 1.50 22.74
CA ASP A 250 12.80 1.76 22.89
C ASP A 250 13.59 0.98 21.83
N ILE A 251 14.60 1.61 21.25
CA ILE A 251 15.40 1.04 20.17
C ILE A 251 16.85 1.58 20.25
N THR A 252 17.85 0.73 20.08
CA THR A 252 19.25 1.18 19.97
C THR A 252 19.54 1.78 18.61
N GLY A 253 20.53 2.68 18.51
CA GLY A 253 20.91 3.22 17.22
C GLY A 253 21.38 2.17 16.21
N ALA A 254 21.97 1.07 16.68
CA ALA A 254 22.29 -0.09 15.83
C ALA A 254 21.04 -0.75 15.26
N GLU A 255 20.01 -0.95 16.08
CA GLU A 255 18.72 -1.51 15.66
C GLU A 255 17.98 -0.55 14.72
N VAL A 256 18.11 0.78 14.88
CA VAL A 256 17.57 1.77 13.94
C VAL A 256 18.20 1.59 12.56
N LYS A 257 19.53 1.48 12.50
CA LYS A 257 20.21 1.22 11.23
C LYS A 257 19.71 -0.06 10.60
N GLN A 258 19.62 -1.15 11.38
CA GLN A 258 19.13 -2.42 10.86
C GLN A 258 17.67 -2.34 10.39
N THR A 259 16.81 -1.62 11.08
CA THR A 259 15.40 -1.38 10.67
C THR A 259 15.31 -0.70 9.31
N LEU A 260 16.14 0.32 9.05
CA LEU A 260 16.20 0.99 7.75
C LEU A 260 16.76 0.07 6.67
N GLU A 261 17.80 -0.69 6.98
CA GLU A 261 18.39 -1.69 6.07
C GLU A 261 17.39 -2.78 5.69
N ASP A 262 16.66 -3.33 6.67
CA ASP A 262 15.63 -4.36 6.48
C ASP A 262 14.59 -3.91 5.46
N ALA A 263 14.05 -2.70 5.63
CA ALA A 263 13.01 -2.15 4.78
C ALA A 263 13.51 -1.85 3.36
N ILE A 264 14.70 -1.25 3.22
CA ILE A 264 15.30 -0.91 1.93
C ILE A 264 15.68 -2.19 1.19
N ASP A 265 16.27 -3.17 1.87
CA ASP A 265 16.62 -4.46 1.28
C ASP A 265 15.39 -5.20 0.76
N TYR A 266 14.32 -5.20 1.55
CA TYR A 266 13.04 -5.81 1.14
C TYR A 266 12.51 -5.19 -0.16
N VAL A 267 12.49 -3.86 -0.26
CA VAL A 267 12.08 -3.15 -1.49
C VAL A 267 12.94 -3.52 -2.69
N LEU A 268 14.26 -3.53 -2.51
CA LEU A 268 15.21 -3.75 -3.61
C LEU A 268 15.28 -5.20 -4.07
N ASN A 269 14.85 -6.15 -3.25
CA ASN A 269 14.78 -7.59 -3.57
C ASN A 269 13.38 -8.05 -4.00
N GLY A 270 12.57 -7.15 -4.56
CA GLY A 270 11.27 -7.48 -5.15
C GLY A 270 10.09 -7.46 -4.18
N GLY A 271 10.29 -6.97 -2.95
CA GLY A 271 9.21 -6.71 -2.02
C GLY A 271 8.43 -5.42 -2.38
N SER A 272 7.35 -5.17 -1.65
CA SER A 272 6.51 -3.99 -1.87
C SER A 272 7.30 -2.68 -1.75
N SER A 273 7.18 -1.81 -2.75
CA SER A 273 7.71 -0.43 -2.68
C SER A 273 7.14 0.37 -1.50
N GLY A 274 5.99 -0.06 -0.98
CA GLY A 274 5.36 0.50 0.21
C GLY A 274 6.19 0.36 1.49
N ALA A 275 7.13 -0.55 1.53
CA ALA A 275 8.04 -0.73 2.66
C ALA A 275 9.04 0.44 2.83
N PHE A 276 9.31 1.23 1.79
CA PHE A 276 10.35 2.24 1.82
C PHE A 276 10.15 3.23 2.98
N PRO A 277 11.19 3.44 3.84
CA PRO A 277 11.04 4.18 5.09
C PRO A 277 11.19 5.69 4.92
N TYR A 278 10.33 6.46 5.56
CA TYR A 278 10.43 7.90 5.74
C TYR A 278 10.33 8.25 7.21
N GLY A 279 10.85 9.42 7.61
CA GLY A 279 10.84 9.74 9.03
C GLY A 279 10.70 11.23 9.36
N ALA A 280 10.36 11.49 10.61
CA ALA A 280 10.39 12.80 11.24
C ALA A 280 11.27 12.76 12.50
N GLY A 281 12.12 13.76 12.71
CA GLY A 281 13.13 13.75 13.78
C GLY A 281 14.33 12.83 13.50
N ILE A 282 14.35 12.16 12.36
CA ILE A 282 15.43 11.33 11.84
C ILE A 282 15.65 11.64 10.37
N ARG A 283 16.88 11.66 9.90
CA ARG A 283 17.24 11.73 8.48
C ARG A 283 18.37 10.76 8.18
N TYR A 284 18.43 10.27 6.93
CA TYR A 284 19.45 9.31 6.56
C TYR A 284 19.83 9.38 5.08
N GLU A 285 21.03 8.86 4.77
CA GLU A 285 21.52 8.64 3.42
C GLU A 285 21.61 7.14 3.15
N ALA A 286 21.07 6.70 2.01
CA ALA A 286 21.15 5.30 1.58
C ALA A 286 21.40 5.21 0.08
N THR A 287 21.76 4.01 -0.39
CA THR A 287 22.04 3.72 -1.79
C THR A 287 21.35 2.44 -2.24
N LYS A 288 21.01 2.34 -3.52
CA LYS A 288 20.56 1.12 -4.17
C LYS A 288 21.66 0.04 -4.19
N GLU A 289 22.91 0.47 -4.33
CA GLU A 289 24.05 -0.43 -4.40
C GLU A 289 24.39 -1.06 -3.04
N GLY A 290 25.00 -2.24 -3.08
CA GLY A 290 25.43 -2.98 -1.91
C GLY A 290 24.43 -4.05 -1.47
N THR A 291 24.73 -4.66 -0.32
CA THR A 291 23.93 -5.73 0.30
C THR A 291 23.32 -5.28 1.60
N LEU A 292 22.43 -6.07 2.17
CA LEU A 292 21.85 -5.85 3.49
C LEU A 292 22.94 -5.50 4.53
N GLY A 293 22.73 -4.44 5.27
CA GLY A 293 23.65 -3.91 6.28
C GLY A 293 24.66 -2.88 5.75
N THR A 294 24.76 -2.70 4.42
CA THR A 294 25.71 -1.78 3.79
C THR A 294 25.10 -0.63 3.00
N ARG A 295 23.77 -0.59 2.85
CA ARG A 295 23.08 0.42 2.05
C ARG A 295 22.87 1.72 2.78
N VAL A 296 22.59 1.71 4.08
CA VAL A 296 22.41 2.92 4.90
C VAL A 296 23.79 3.44 5.33
N LYS A 297 24.15 4.64 4.86
CA LYS A 297 25.49 5.23 5.00
C LYS A 297 25.60 6.18 6.17
N LYS A 298 24.57 7.01 6.37
CA LYS A 298 24.55 8.05 7.39
C LYS A 298 23.19 8.13 8.01
N ILE A 299 23.11 8.26 9.32
CA ILE A 299 21.86 8.50 10.06
C ILE A 299 22.12 9.63 11.03
N GLU A 300 21.23 10.61 11.06
CA GLU A 300 21.23 11.69 12.02
C GLU A 300 19.86 11.80 12.68
N VAL A 301 19.84 12.12 13.96
CA VAL A 301 18.64 12.38 14.74
C VAL A 301 18.61 13.83 15.18
N PHE A 302 17.41 14.41 15.28
CA PHE A 302 17.26 15.78 15.71
C PHE A 302 17.27 15.87 17.25
N ASP A 303 18.29 16.54 17.80
CA ASP A 303 18.32 16.85 19.21
C ASP A 303 17.45 18.09 19.49
N PHE A 304 16.27 17.86 20.01
CA PHE A 304 15.28 18.93 20.29
C PHE A 304 15.72 19.87 21.41
N LYS A 305 16.64 19.44 22.28
CA LYS A 305 17.17 20.33 23.35
C LYS A 305 18.24 21.26 22.79
N ALA A 306 19.13 20.70 21.96
CA ALA A 306 20.21 21.46 21.32
C ALA A 306 19.76 22.13 20.00
N ASN A 307 18.55 21.86 19.52
CA ASN A 307 17.98 22.35 18.26
C ASN A 307 18.90 22.11 17.05
N LYS A 308 19.46 20.92 16.95
CA LYS A 308 20.40 20.56 15.86
C LYS A 308 20.34 19.08 15.51
N TRP A 309 20.75 18.76 14.29
CA TRP A 309 20.98 17.37 13.86
C TRP A 309 22.31 16.86 14.42
N VAL A 310 22.28 15.64 14.96
CA VAL A 310 23.45 14.95 15.49
C VAL A 310 23.54 13.53 14.93
N PRO A 311 24.74 12.99 14.66
CA PRO A 311 24.90 11.61 14.24
C PRO A 311 24.24 10.66 15.26
N ILE A 312 23.61 9.58 14.76
CA ILE A 312 23.05 8.55 15.65
C ILE A 312 24.19 7.81 16.35
N ASP A 313 24.04 7.59 17.65
CA ASP A 313 24.94 6.75 18.42
C ASP A 313 24.41 5.32 18.43
N ALA A 314 25.17 4.38 17.87
CA ALA A 314 24.78 2.97 17.76
C ALA A 314 24.42 2.29 19.09
N LYS A 315 25.05 2.74 20.18
CA LYS A 315 24.88 2.16 21.53
C LYS A 315 23.79 2.84 22.35
N LYS A 316 23.43 4.06 21.99
CA LYS A 316 22.40 4.83 22.70
C LYS A 316 21.02 4.26 22.40
N THR A 317 20.18 4.24 23.43
CA THR A 317 18.76 3.92 23.28
C THR A 317 17.94 5.18 22.99
N TYR A 318 17.04 5.08 22.02
CA TYR A 318 16.15 6.13 21.57
C TYR A 318 14.69 5.65 21.72
N MET A 319 13.77 6.57 21.79
CA MET A 319 12.33 6.29 21.75
C MET A 319 11.82 6.49 20.33
N LEU A 320 11.48 5.40 19.66
CA LEU A 320 10.91 5.36 18.31
C LEU A 320 9.40 5.25 18.34
N ALA A 321 8.71 5.96 17.46
CA ALA A 321 7.31 5.67 17.13
C ALA A 321 7.19 5.19 15.67
N VAL A 322 6.32 4.21 15.45
CA VAL A 322 5.99 3.62 14.15
C VAL A 322 4.50 3.30 14.11
N ASN A 323 3.93 2.97 12.95
CA ASN A 323 2.59 2.40 12.93
C ASN A 323 2.60 0.92 13.37
N SER A 324 1.45 0.44 13.86
CA SER A 324 1.32 -0.92 14.41
C SER A 324 1.53 -2.03 13.38
N TYR A 325 1.42 -1.74 12.09
CA TYR A 325 1.64 -2.68 11.00
C TYR A 325 3.13 -3.03 10.88
N ILE A 326 4.01 -2.03 10.72
CA ILE A 326 5.46 -2.29 10.62
C ILE A 326 6.07 -2.69 11.97
N ALA A 327 5.48 -2.27 13.11
CA ALA A 327 5.88 -2.74 14.43
C ALA A 327 5.82 -4.28 14.55
N LYS A 328 4.88 -4.92 13.86
CA LYS A 328 4.72 -6.40 13.80
C LYS A 328 5.68 -7.08 12.82
N GLY A 329 6.64 -6.35 12.24
CA GLY A 329 7.61 -6.90 11.29
C GLY A 329 7.08 -7.08 9.87
N LYS A 330 5.93 -6.49 9.53
CA LYS A 330 5.39 -6.51 8.18
C LYS A 330 6.24 -5.66 7.24
N ASP A 331 6.09 -5.85 5.92
CA ASP A 331 6.85 -5.13 4.90
C ASP A 331 8.38 -5.22 5.09
N GLY A 332 8.87 -6.38 5.51
CA GLY A 332 10.29 -6.62 5.69
C GLY A 332 10.93 -6.00 6.95
N TYR A 333 10.19 -5.29 7.80
CA TYR A 333 10.70 -4.68 9.04
C TYR A 333 11.02 -5.71 10.13
N THR A 334 11.88 -6.69 9.81
CA THR A 334 12.13 -7.86 10.65
C THR A 334 12.71 -7.51 12.01
N THR A 335 13.54 -6.48 12.10
CA THR A 335 14.09 -5.97 13.36
C THR A 335 12.98 -5.46 14.29
N LEU A 336 12.01 -4.70 13.78
CA LEU A 336 10.86 -4.27 14.58
C LEU A 336 10.01 -5.44 15.04
N GLY A 337 9.79 -6.44 14.19
CA GLY A 337 9.08 -7.67 14.55
C GLY A 337 9.76 -8.43 15.70
N LYS A 338 11.09 -8.50 15.70
CA LYS A 338 11.87 -9.08 16.80
C LYS A 338 11.72 -8.28 18.11
N ILE A 339 11.83 -6.94 18.03
CA ILE A 339 11.64 -6.04 19.19
C ILE A 339 10.26 -6.26 19.79
N THR A 340 9.21 -6.27 18.98
CA THR A 340 7.83 -6.47 19.45
C THR A 340 7.63 -7.88 20.05
N SER A 341 8.22 -8.92 19.46
CA SER A 341 8.15 -10.28 19.99
C SER A 341 8.82 -10.43 21.36
N GLN A 342 9.81 -9.58 21.65
CA GLN A 342 10.47 -9.45 22.95
C GLN A 342 9.66 -8.63 23.96
N LYS A 343 8.42 -8.24 23.61
CA LYS A 343 7.54 -7.39 24.43
C LYS A 343 8.14 -6.01 24.76
N ARG A 344 9.04 -5.53 23.93
CA ARG A 344 9.53 -4.15 23.99
C ARG A 344 8.52 -3.24 23.30
N GLY A 345 8.21 -2.13 23.95
CA GLY A 345 7.28 -1.14 23.44
C GLY A 345 5.81 -1.40 23.78
N ARG A 346 4.96 -0.53 23.32
CA ARG A 346 3.52 -0.56 23.59
C ARG A 346 2.73 0.10 22.46
N ASP A 347 1.53 -0.40 22.22
CA ASP A 347 0.54 0.27 21.40
C ASP A 347 -0.06 1.44 22.17
N THR A 348 -0.15 2.61 21.52
CA THR A 348 -0.76 3.79 22.14
C THR A 348 -2.27 3.83 21.94
N HIS A 349 -2.82 2.99 21.08
CA HIS A 349 -4.21 3.00 20.60
C HIS A 349 -4.63 4.32 19.93
N LEU A 350 -3.68 5.17 19.57
CA LEU A 350 -3.93 6.40 18.81
C LEU A 350 -3.92 6.08 17.31
N SER A 351 -5.00 6.37 16.62
CA SER A 351 -5.08 6.23 15.15
C SER A 351 -4.21 7.29 14.48
N ASP A 352 -3.36 6.87 13.53
CA ASP A 352 -2.54 7.77 12.72
C ASP A 352 -3.40 8.73 11.87
N THR A 353 -4.51 8.23 11.29
CA THR A 353 -5.49 9.07 10.56
C THR A 353 -6.07 10.17 11.45
N LYS A 354 -6.47 9.82 12.69
CA LYS A 354 -7.00 10.81 13.63
C LYS A 354 -5.95 11.83 14.04
N ILE A 355 -4.71 11.40 14.26
CA ILE A 355 -3.59 12.30 14.57
C ILE A 355 -3.39 13.30 13.43
N PHE A 356 -3.39 12.85 12.18
CA PHE A 356 -3.23 13.72 11.01
C PHE A 356 -4.37 14.72 10.89
N ILE A 357 -5.62 14.29 11.11
CA ILE A 357 -6.80 15.18 11.14
C ILE A 357 -6.65 16.26 12.21
N ASP A 358 -6.27 15.86 13.43
CA ASP A 358 -6.11 16.80 14.55
C ASP A 358 -4.96 17.79 14.28
N TYR A 359 -3.86 17.31 13.69
CA TYR A 359 -2.72 18.13 13.30
C TYR A 359 -3.09 19.19 12.25
N LEU A 360 -3.82 18.80 11.19
CA LEU A 360 -4.25 19.77 10.18
C LEU A 360 -5.29 20.76 10.73
N LYS A 361 -6.18 20.35 11.63
CA LYS A 361 -7.10 21.26 12.33
C LYS A 361 -6.36 22.31 13.17
N GLU A 362 -5.29 21.90 13.85
CA GLU A 362 -4.46 22.79 14.65
C GLU A 362 -3.71 23.79 13.75
N LYS A 363 -3.07 23.29 12.67
CA LYS A 363 -2.29 24.11 11.75
C LYS A 363 -3.14 24.97 10.83
N LYS A 364 -4.40 24.57 10.56
CA LYS A 364 -5.36 25.14 9.61
C LYS A 364 -4.91 25.03 8.15
N GLU A 365 -3.66 25.32 7.85
CA GLU A 365 -3.04 25.20 6.52
C GLU A 365 -1.71 24.47 6.63
N ILE A 366 -1.41 23.61 5.66
CA ILE A 366 -0.16 22.85 5.59
C ILE A 366 0.39 22.92 4.17
N GLY A 367 1.70 23.20 4.05
CA GLY A 367 2.49 23.08 2.84
C GLY A 367 3.38 21.84 2.85
N LYS A 368 4.14 21.68 1.79
CA LYS A 368 5.09 20.59 1.64
C LYS A 368 6.22 20.71 2.66
N PRO A 369 6.62 19.64 3.34
CA PRO A 369 7.83 19.61 4.15
C PRO A 369 9.07 20.07 3.36
N LYS A 370 10.02 20.70 4.05
CA LYS A 370 11.25 21.21 3.40
C LYS A 370 12.12 20.09 2.81
N SER A 371 11.99 18.88 3.33
CA SER A 371 12.75 17.69 2.92
C SER A 371 11.94 16.43 3.25
N THR A 372 12.18 15.35 2.53
CA THR A 372 11.70 14.00 2.92
C THR A 372 12.57 13.35 3.99
N ASN A 373 13.66 14.03 4.41
CA ASN A 373 14.65 13.51 5.34
C ASN A 373 15.39 12.25 4.83
N VAL A 374 15.32 11.99 3.53
CA VAL A 374 15.98 10.85 2.87
C VAL A 374 16.79 11.35 1.68
N ILE A 375 18.04 10.93 1.61
CA ILE A 375 18.89 11.03 0.42
C ILE A 375 19.14 9.62 -0.08
N PHE A 376 18.53 9.26 -1.20
CA PHE A 376 18.68 7.94 -1.79
C PHE A 376 19.44 8.02 -3.13
N LYS A 377 20.59 7.37 -3.18
CA LYS A 377 21.39 7.26 -4.42
C LYS A 377 20.92 6.03 -5.20
N TYR A 378 20.35 6.31 -6.35
CA TYR A 378 19.76 5.32 -7.23
C TYR A 378 20.79 4.68 -8.17
#